data_be86ad78a61316eac3cdb8faeb9810f1
#
_entry.id   be86ad78a61316eac3cdb8faeb9810f1
#
_cell.length_a   1.000
_cell.length_b   1.000
_cell.length_c   1.000
_cell.angle_alpha   90.00
_cell.angle_beta   90.00
_cell.angle_gamma   90.00
#
_symmetry.space_group_name_H-M   'P 1'
#
loop_
_entity.id
_entity.type
_entity.pdbx_description
1 polymer ?
#
loop_
_entity_poly.entity_id
_entity_poly.type
_entity_poly.pdbx_seq_one_letter_code
_entity_poly.pdbx_strand_id
1 'polypeptide(L)'
;MHYGQYILKRKLENFFIAPFIVLGKMVHLLKGHKKPYDFYFFFPFYHLGGAEKIHLQIAQLAKGQKAVIVFTRFSNNEGFLKEFKQIGIDIEIASGYTNNNILRLPLNLIARGYYASRINKDHAKVFNGQSNFGYKISPWINASLQQFELIHSFNSFSWIRIPFISYYTKSVMISENKIQEHISQYEKIEVPSNLNEHITYIPNAVEPTIISAGKDWVAPFKIIYVGRGSAEKRIPSIVAIAKKVKENKLPFEFEFIGDVETYLTADASKDLNISGMINDKVILNNKYQAAHFIILLSSTEGMPLVVLEAMQNGCIPIVTKVGDLPLVINKENGVLIENNETTVVQETFEQLNEIANMHSDQLNSLSLNSRNMIANKYSMTQFASNYKKLLAI
;
A
#
# COMPACT_ATOMS: atom_id res chain seq x y z
N MET A 1 8.49 20.92 17.13
CA MET A 1 7.96 20.35 18.40
C MET A 1 8.74 19.10 18.72
N HIS A 2 9.24 18.95 19.95
CA HIS A 2 9.84 17.70 20.43
C HIS A 2 8.77 16.68 20.83
N TYR A 3 9.12 15.41 20.86
CA TYR A 3 8.20 14.31 21.18
C TYR A 3 7.38 14.54 22.46
N GLY A 4 8.04 15.01 23.53
CA GLY A 4 7.35 15.34 24.79
C GLY A 4 6.21 16.33 24.64
N GLN A 5 6.34 17.31 23.74
CA GLN A 5 5.27 18.28 23.47
C GLN A 5 4.07 17.65 22.75
N TYR A 6 4.32 16.70 21.81
CA TYR A 6 3.24 15.92 21.19
C TYR A 6 2.48 15.10 22.21
N ILE A 7 3.19 14.46 23.15
CA ILE A 7 2.57 13.67 24.23
C ILE A 7 1.80 14.55 25.18
N LEU A 8 2.34 15.71 25.60
CA LEU A 8 1.66 16.64 26.49
C LEU A 8 0.37 17.17 25.85
N LYS A 9 0.46 17.63 24.59
CA LYS A 9 -0.70 18.07 23.83
C LYS A 9 -1.78 16.98 23.79
N ARG A 10 -1.38 15.73 23.52
CA ARG A 10 -2.32 14.59 23.49
C ARG A 10 -2.94 14.30 24.84
N LYS A 11 -2.18 14.38 25.93
CA LYS A 11 -2.73 14.21 27.29
C LYS A 11 -3.79 15.28 27.61
N LEU A 12 -3.53 16.54 27.25
CA LEU A 12 -4.51 17.62 27.41
C LEU A 12 -5.77 17.39 26.57
N GLU A 13 -5.63 17.05 25.29
CA GLU A 13 -6.75 16.72 24.42
C GLU A 13 -7.58 15.55 25.01
N ASN A 14 -6.91 14.49 25.47
CA ASN A 14 -7.57 13.34 26.08
C ASN A 14 -8.35 13.72 27.35
N PHE A 15 -7.82 14.63 28.16
CA PHE A 15 -8.54 15.14 29.34
C PHE A 15 -9.87 15.81 28.96
N PHE A 16 -9.86 16.70 27.95
CA PHE A 16 -11.06 17.39 27.50
C PHE A 16 -12.09 16.47 26.82
N ILE A 17 -11.66 15.43 26.12
CA ILE A 17 -12.57 14.51 25.45
C ILE A 17 -13.03 13.35 26.34
N ALA A 18 -12.45 13.16 27.53
CA ALA A 18 -12.77 12.07 28.46
C ALA A 18 -14.28 11.90 28.74
N PRO A 19 -15.08 12.96 28.91
CA PRO A 19 -16.51 12.80 29.12
C PRO A 19 -17.24 12.08 27.97
N PHE A 20 -16.88 12.37 26.73
CA PHE A 20 -17.43 11.68 25.55
C PHE A 20 -17.01 10.22 25.49
N ILE A 21 -15.77 9.93 25.90
CA ILE A 21 -15.27 8.55 25.98
C ILE A 21 -16.07 7.75 27.01
N VAL A 22 -16.30 8.34 28.18
CA VAL A 22 -17.14 7.72 29.23
C VAL A 22 -18.55 7.45 28.71
N LEU A 23 -19.15 8.42 28.04
CA LEU A 23 -20.47 8.24 27.42
C LEU A 23 -20.45 7.09 26.40
N GLY A 24 -19.41 6.99 25.58
CA GLY A 24 -19.24 5.88 24.63
C GLY A 24 -19.14 4.51 25.31
N LYS A 25 -18.42 4.42 26.44
CA LYS A 25 -18.36 3.20 27.28
C LYS A 25 -19.73 2.85 27.83
N MET A 26 -20.49 3.83 28.31
CA MET A 26 -21.85 3.62 28.79
C MET A 26 -22.78 3.12 27.68
N VAL A 27 -22.70 3.70 26.48
CA VAL A 27 -23.46 3.23 25.30
C VAL A 27 -23.15 1.76 24.99
N HIS A 28 -21.90 1.34 25.09
CA HIS A 28 -21.53 -0.07 24.90
C HIS A 28 -22.17 -0.96 25.98
N LEU A 29 -22.12 -0.56 27.25
CA LEU A 29 -22.71 -1.34 28.35
C LEU A 29 -24.22 -1.48 28.19
N LEU A 30 -24.92 -0.40 27.81
CA LEU A 30 -26.37 -0.37 27.61
C LEU A 30 -26.82 -1.21 26.40
N LYS A 31 -26.07 -1.18 25.29
CA LYS A 31 -26.38 -1.98 24.09
C LYS A 31 -26.16 -3.49 24.30
N GLY A 32 -25.46 -3.85 25.37
CA GLY A 32 -25.06 -5.22 25.62
C GLY A 32 -23.97 -5.72 24.67
N HIS A 33 -23.25 -6.72 25.12
CA HIS A 33 -22.15 -7.32 24.36
C HIS A 33 -22.66 -8.61 23.69
N LYS A 34 -22.94 -8.51 22.38
CA LYS A 34 -23.59 -9.62 21.65
C LYS A 34 -22.62 -10.73 21.19
N LYS A 35 -21.38 -10.35 20.85
CA LYS A 35 -20.39 -11.28 20.27
C LYS A 35 -18.97 -10.80 20.61
N PRO A 36 -18.15 -11.60 21.34
CA PRO A 36 -16.76 -11.27 21.59
C PRO A 36 -15.90 -11.54 20.37
N TYR A 37 -14.85 -10.72 20.19
CA TYR A 37 -13.85 -10.88 19.14
C TYR A 37 -12.46 -10.99 19.74
N ASP A 38 -11.60 -11.78 19.07
CA ASP A 38 -10.17 -11.90 19.41
C ASP A 38 -9.35 -10.81 18.70
N PHE A 39 -9.90 -10.26 17.56
CA PHE A 39 -9.23 -9.26 16.73
C PHE A 39 -10.18 -8.16 16.25
N TYR A 40 -9.70 -6.91 16.33
CA TYR A 40 -10.30 -5.73 15.71
C TYR A 40 -9.36 -5.17 14.65
N PHE A 41 -9.77 -5.18 13.39
CA PHE A 41 -9.06 -4.54 12.28
C PHE A 41 -9.70 -3.19 11.99
N PHE A 42 -8.93 -2.09 12.08
CA PHE A 42 -9.38 -0.75 11.71
C PHE A 42 -8.76 -0.37 10.38
N PHE A 43 -9.55 -0.39 9.31
CA PHE A 43 -9.13 0.02 7.98
C PHE A 43 -9.84 1.32 7.57
N PRO A 44 -9.16 2.24 6.85
CA PRO A 44 -9.81 3.45 6.39
C PRO A 44 -10.88 3.15 5.34
N PHE A 45 -10.55 2.39 4.30
CA PHE A 45 -11.33 2.21 3.10
C PHE A 45 -11.39 0.75 2.63
N TYR A 46 -12.34 0.49 1.71
CA TYR A 46 -12.46 -0.76 0.96
C TYR A 46 -12.51 -0.54 -0.57
N HIS A 47 -12.23 0.68 -1.06
CA HIS A 47 -12.17 0.94 -2.50
C HIS A 47 -10.95 0.27 -3.15
N LEU A 48 -10.86 0.32 -4.49
CA LEU A 48 -9.70 -0.26 -5.19
C LEU A 48 -8.45 0.60 -4.97
N GLY A 49 -7.39 -0.04 -4.45
CA GLY A 49 -6.11 0.60 -4.19
C GLY A 49 -5.08 -0.41 -3.68
N GLY A 50 -3.79 -0.06 -3.80
CA GLY A 50 -2.71 -0.94 -3.36
C GLY A 50 -2.71 -1.18 -1.85
N ALA A 51 -2.98 -0.16 -1.04
CA ALA A 51 -3.08 -0.29 0.41
C ALA A 51 -4.24 -1.20 0.83
N GLU A 52 -5.41 -1.02 0.20
CA GLU A 52 -6.62 -1.80 0.48
C GLU A 52 -6.43 -3.27 0.06
N LYS A 53 -5.66 -3.54 -1.00
CA LYS A 53 -5.28 -4.90 -1.39
C LYS A 53 -4.46 -5.58 -0.28
N ILE A 54 -3.50 -4.89 0.32
CA ILE A 54 -2.70 -5.41 1.44
C ILE A 54 -3.59 -5.62 2.68
N HIS A 55 -4.51 -4.69 2.99
CA HIS A 55 -5.47 -4.87 4.07
C HIS A 55 -6.33 -6.13 3.87
N LEU A 56 -6.78 -6.38 2.64
CA LEU A 56 -7.52 -7.59 2.28
C LEU A 56 -6.67 -8.85 2.51
N GLN A 57 -5.42 -8.87 2.04
CA GLN A 57 -4.51 -10.00 2.23
C GLN A 57 -4.26 -10.29 3.72
N ILE A 58 -4.06 -9.27 4.55
CA ILE A 58 -3.90 -9.43 6.01
C ILE A 58 -5.18 -9.96 6.64
N ALA A 59 -6.34 -9.40 6.28
CA ALA A 59 -7.62 -9.84 6.80
C ALA A 59 -7.92 -11.31 6.43
N GLN A 60 -7.51 -11.78 5.25
CA GLN A 60 -7.64 -13.18 4.83
C GLN A 60 -6.90 -14.15 5.74
N LEU A 61 -5.79 -13.72 6.38
CA LEU A 61 -5.06 -14.55 7.33
C LEU A 61 -5.85 -14.80 8.62
N ALA A 62 -6.79 -13.92 8.95
CA ALA A 62 -7.68 -14.06 10.09
C ALA A 62 -8.95 -14.86 9.78
N LYS A 63 -9.06 -15.49 8.60
CA LYS A 63 -10.18 -16.38 8.25
C LYS A 63 -10.31 -17.51 9.28
N GLY A 64 -11.53 -17.69 9.80
CA GLY A 64 -11.80 -18.66 10.85
C GLY A 64 -11.55 -18.16 12.28
N GLN A 65 -10.97 -16.96 12.45
CA GLN A 65 -10.83 -16.31 13.76
C GLN A 65 -12.10 -15.54 14.13
N LYS A 66 -12.31 -15.29 15.41
CA LYS A 66 -13.35 -14.36 15.90
C LYS A 66 -12.87 -12.92 15.68
N ALA A 67 -13.04 -12.41 14.48
CA ALA A 67 -12.52 -11.11 14.08
C ALA A 67 -13.60 -10.21 13.51
N VAL A 68 -13.38 -8.89 13.62
CA VAL A 68 -14.21 -7.85 13.00
C VAL A 68 -13.35 -6.84 12.26
N ILE A 69 -13.74 -6.49 11.04
CA ILE A 69 -13.18 -5.37 10.27
C ILE A 69 -14.09 -4.16 10.46
N VAL A 70 -13.51 -3.04 10.88
CA VAL A 70 -14.20 -1.76 11.05
C VAL A 70 -13.68 -0.78 9.98
N PHE A 71 -14.51 -0.48 8.97
CA PHE A 71 -14.18 0.54 7.99
C PHE A 71 -14.57 1.92 8.50
N THR A 72 -13.59 2.81 8.61
CA THR A 72 -13.70 4.06 9.37
C THR A 72 -13.94 5.31 8.54
N ARG A 73 -13.83 5.22 7.21
CA ARG A 73 -14.07 6.31 6.26
C ARG A 73 -14.96 5.87 5.10
N PHE A 74 -15.58 6.85 4.43
CA PHE A 74 -16.36 6.59 3.23
C PHE A 74 -15.44 6.20 2.07
N SER A 75 -15.77 5.09 1.42
CA SER A 75 -15.11 4.63 0.19
C SER A 75 -15.81 5.21 -1.04
N ASN A 76 -15.04 5.54 -2.07
CA ASN A 76 -15.56 6.14 -3.31
C ASN A 76 -16.33 5.13 -4.19
N ASN A 77 -16.07 3.83 -4.00
CA ASN A 77 -16.71 2.73 -4.71
C ASN A 77 -16.71 1.48 -3.83
N GLU A 78 -17.40 0.44 -4.23
CA GLU A 78 -17.46 -0.83 -3.48
C GLU A 78 -16.20 -1.69 -3.61
N GLY A 79 -15.32 -1.39 -4.56
CA GLY A 79 -14.00 -1.97 -4.75
C GLY A 79 -13.83 -3.39 -4.23
N PHE A 80 -13.07 -3.56 -3.15
CA PHE A 80 -12.81 -4.84 -2.48
C PHE A 80 -13.87 -5.27 -1.46
N LEU A 81 -14.99 -4.57 -1.32
CA LEU A 81 -15.99 -4.91 -0.28
C LEU A 81 -16.54 -6.32 -0.42
N LYS A 82 -16.73 -6.80 -1.67
CA LYS A 82 -17.20 -8.16 -1.95
C LYS A 82 -16.19 -9.21 -1.46
N GLU A 83 -14.92 -9.00 -1.76
CA GLU A 83 -13.82 -9.88 -1.35
C GLU A 83 -13.65 -9.89 0.17
N PHE A 84 -13.75 -8.73 0.84
CA PHE A 84 -13.76 -8.67 2.30
C PHE A 84 -14.91 -9.47 2.91
N LYS A 85 -16.12 -9.39 2.34
CA LYS A 85 -17.28 -10.19 2.78
C LYS A 85 -17.06 -11.71 2.60
N GLN A 86 -16.35 -12.11 1.55
CA GLN A 86 -16.03 -13.51 1.26
C GLN A 86 -15.03 -14.14 2.25
N ILE A 87 -14.31 -13.35 3.04
CA ILE A 87 -13.41 -13.87 4.08
C ILE A 87 -14.22 -14.63 5.15
N GLY A 88 -15.46 -14.19 5.43
CA GLY A 88 -16.34 -14.82 6.43
C GLY A 88 -16.11 -14.33 7.86
N ILE A 89 -15.43 -13.18 8.04
CA ILE A 89 -15.35 -12.44 9.31
C ILE A 89 -16.34 -11.28 9.31
N ASP A 90 -16.71 -10.78 10.49
CA ASP A 90 -17.70 -9.70 10.60
C ASP A 90 -17.16 -8.38 10.04
N ILE A 91 -18.04 -7.58 9.43
CA ILE A 91 -17.71 -6.27 8.87
C ILE A 91 -18.64 -5.21 9.44
N GLU A 92 -18.06 -4.13 9.94
CA GLU A 92 -18.77 -2.93 10.41
C GLU A 92 -18.36 -1.71 9.55
N ILE A 93 -19.30 -1.09 8.86
CA ILE A 93 -19.07 0.16 8.13
C ILE A 93 -19.40 1.32 9.08
N ALA A 94 -18.37 1.80 9.77
CA ALA A 94 -18.49 2.82 10.81
C ALA A 94 -18.35 4.26 10.31
N SER A 95 -18.10 4.46 9.00
CA SER A 95 -17.82 5.77 8.39
C SER A 95 -18.86 6.84 8.69
N GLY A 96 -20.11 6.45 8.92
CA GLY A 96 -21.20 7.38 9.30
C GLY A 96 -20.92 8.19 10.56
N TYR A 97 -20.13 7.70 11.51
CA TYR A 97 -19.80 8.35 12.78
C TYR A 97 -18.30 8.44 13.09
N THR A 98 -17.45 7.74 12.34
CA THR A 98 -16.00 7.78 12.55
C THR A 98 -15.24 8.65 11.54
N ASN A 99 -15.90 9.08 10.45
CA ASN A 99 -15.28 9.94 9.45
C ASN A 99 -14.89 11.30 10.06
N ASN A 100 -13.80 11.91 9.56
CA ASN A 100 -13.28 13.20 10.00
C ASN A 100 -14.15 14.37 9.50
N ASN A 101 -15.39 14.47 9.96
CA ASN A 101 -16.29 15.59 9.71
C ASN A 101 -16.52 16.34 11.03
N ILE A 102 -16.35 17.66 11.01
CA ILE A 102 -16.49 18.50 12.21
C ILE A 102 -17.89 18.41 12.81
N LEU A 103 -18.93 18.33 11.97
CA LEU A 103 -20.33 18.20 12.40
C LEU A 103 -20.61 16.86 13.12
N ARG A 104 -19.80 15.85 12.89
CA ARG A 104 -19.90 14.51 13.49
C ARG A 104 -18.89 14.29 14.61
N LEU A 105 -18.14 15.33 15.02
CA LEU A 105 -17.10 15.22 16.02
C LEU A 105 -17.60 14.60 17.33
N PRO A 106 -18.74 15.01 17.93
CA PRO A 106 -19.24 14.38 19.15
C PRO A 106 -19.50 12.87 18.98
N LEU A 107 -20.10 12.47 17.86
CA LEU A 107 -20.33 11.05 17.55
C LEU A 107 -19.02 10.27 17.40
N ASN A 108 -18.01 10.87 16.78
CA ASN A 108 -16.69 10.27 16.66
C ASN A 108 -16.02 10.06 18.01
N LEU A 109 -16.14 11.04 18.93
CA LEU A 109 -15.60 10.93 20.28
C LEU A 109 -16.31 9.83 21.11
N ILE A 110 -17.63 9.76 21.02
CA ILE A 110 -18.44 8.70 21.65
C ILE A 110 -18.05 7.33 21.08
N ALA A 111 -17.90 7.22 19.75
CA ALA A 111 -17.49 5.98 19.09
C ALA A 111 -16.13 5.47 19.58
N ARG A 112 -15.16 6.36 19.88
CA ARG A 112 -13.87 5.94 20.46
C ARG A 112 -14.07 5.23 21.80
N GLY A 113 -14.90 5.77 22.69
CA GLY A 113 -15.23 5.15 23.97
C GLY A 113 -15.95 3.81 23.79
N TYR A 114 -16.89 3.74 22.85
CA TYR A 114 -17.62 2.53 22.50
C TYR A 114 -16.70 1.39 22.04
N TYR A 115 -15.84 1.64 21.05
CA TYR A 115 -14.91 0.62 20.56
C TYR A 115 -13.83 0.25 21.56
N ALA A 116 -13.28 1.24 22.29
CA ALA A 116 -12.31 0.94 23.34
C ALA A 116 -12.92 0.05 24.45
N SER A 117 -14.18 0.29 24.84
CA SER A 117 -14.87 -0.55 25.81
C SER A 117 -15.12 -1.98 25.30
N ARG A 118 -15.47 -2.15 24.02
CA ARG A 118 -15.62 -3.47 23.40
C ARG A 118 -14.29 -4.23 23.41
N ILE A 119 -13.24 -3.61 22.87
CA ILE A 119 -11.88 -4.19 22.78
C ILE A 119 -11.37 -4.63 24.14
N ASN A 120 -11.52 -3.75 25.15
CA ASN A 120 -11.08 -4.04 26.52
C ASN A 120 -11.85 -5.20 27.15
N LYS A 121 -13.17 -5.28 26.93
CA LYS A 121 -14.02 -6.36 27.42
C LYS A 121 -13.72 -7.67 26.75
N ASP A 122 -13.41 -7.66 25.45
CA ASP A 122 -13.08 -8.83 24.66
C ASP A 122 -11.64 -9.33 24.90
N HIS A 123 -10.80 -8.51 25.56
CA HIS A 123 -9.35 -8.74 25.64
C HIS A 123 -8.71 -8.92 24.26
N ALA A 124 -9.21 -8.20 23.27
CA ALA A 124 -8.88 -8.38 21.87
C ALA A 124 -7.57 -7.68 21.46
N LYS A 125 -6.91 -8.24 20.45
CA LYS A 125 -5.81 -7.59 19.73
C LYS A 125 -6.37 -6.58 18.74
N VAL A 126 -5.61 -5.52 18.47
CA VAL A 126 -5.98 -4.48 17.51
C VAL A 126 -4.96 -4.38 16.39
N PHE A 127 -5.45 -4.32 15.15
CA PHE A 127 -4.64 -4.04 13.98
C PHE A 127 -5.15 -2.79 13.27
N ASN A 128 -4.33 -1.75 13.23
CA ASN A 128 -4.63 -0.47 12.59
C ASN A 128 -3.93 -0.34 11.23
N GLY A 129 -4.67 -0.45 10.13
CA GLY A 129 -4.18 -0.23 8.77
C GLY A 129 -4.16 1.25 8.40
N GLN A 130 -3.44 2.09 9.15
CA GLN A 130 -3.34 3.55 8.93
C GLN A 130 -4.68 4.31 9.06
N SER A 131 -5.63 3.80 9.85
CA SER A 131 -6.85 4.53 10.17
C SER A 131 -6.60 5.60 11.22
N ASN A 132 -6.96 6.86 10.92
CA ASN A 132 -6.88 7.97 11.89
C ASN A 132 -7.76 7.70 13.11
N PHE A 133 -8.90 7.06 12.95
CA PHE A 133 -9.76 6.64 14.05
C PHE A 133 -9.06 5.60 14.93
N GLY A 134 -8.38 4.61 14.31
CA GLY A 134 -7.59 3.59 15.01
C GLY A 134 -6.49 4.21 15.90
N TYR A 135 -5.76 5.23 15.43
CA TYR A 135 -4.80 5.95 16.27
C TYR A 135 -5.47 6.60 17.49
N LYS A 136 -6.61 7.26 17.29
CA LYS A 136 -7.28 8.04 18.33
C LYS A 136 -7.96 7.20 19.41
N ILE A 137 -8.22 5.91 19.17
CA ILE A 137 -8.72 4.99 20.20
C ILE A 137 -7.60 4.35 21.03
N SER A 138 -6.36 4.24 20.48
CA SER A 138 -5.23 3.55 21.13
C SER A 138 -4.99 3.96 22.58
N PRO A 139 -5.08 5.24 23.00
CA PRO A 139 -4.89 5.64 24.39
C PRO A 139 -5.96 5.14 25.37
N TRP A 140 -7.09 4.64 24.88
CA TRP A 140 -8.24 4.19 25.66
C TRP A 140 -8.35 2.67 25.76
N ILE A 141 -7.43 1.96 25.09
CA ILE A 141 -7.27 0.51 25.13
C ILE A 141 -6.34 0.16 26.29
N ASN A 142 -6.65 -0.93 27.02
CA ASN A 142 -5.81 -1.39 28.11
C ASN A 142 -4.38 -1.65 27.65
N ALA A 143 -3.39 -1.17 28.40
CA ALA A 143 -1.97 -1.26 28.05
C ALA A 143 -1.46 -2.71 27.95
N SER A 144 -2.15 -3.68 28.54
CA SER A 144 -1.83 -5.11 28.45
C SER A 144 -2.24 -5.74 27.10
N LEU A 145 -3.06 -5.05 26.30
CA LEU A 145 -3.55 -5.56 25.01
C LEU A 145 -2.61 -5.18 23.88
N GLN A 146 -2.38 -6.13 22.98
CA GLN A 146 -1.48 -5.92 21.86
C GLN A 146 -2.15 -5.07 20.78
N GLN A 147 -1.44 -4.03 20.37
CA GLN A 147 -1.87 -3.14 19.29
C GLN A 147 -0.78 -3.16 18.20
N PHE A 148 -1.18 -3.38 16.96
CA PHE A 148 -0.33 -3.40 15.78
C PHE A 148 -0.77 -2.31 14.81
N GLU A 149 0.17 -1.71 14.09
CA GLU A 149 -0.12 -0.79 12.99
C GLU A 149 0.62 -1.20 11.72
N LEU A 150 0.03 -0.85 10.57
CA LEU A 150 0.66 -0.97 9.27
C LEU A 150 0.89 0.41 8.69
N ILE A 151 2.08 0.66 8.15
CA ILE A 151 2.50 1.92 7.57
C ILE A 151 2.92 1.67 6.12
N HIS A 152 2.17 2.25 5.17
CA HIS A 152 2.41 2.08 3.74
C HIS A 152 3.41 3.07 3.16
N SER A 153 3.51 4.28 3.74
CA SER A 153 4.35 5.34 3.18
C SER A 153 4.68 6.41 4.22
N PHE A 154 5.72 7.19 3.93
CA PHE A 154 6.02 8.40 4.69
C PHE A 154 5.21 9.57 4.11
N ASN A 155 4.23 10.07 4.87
CA ASN A 155 3.31 11.14 4.47
C ASN A 155 2.77 11.91 5.68
N SER A 156 1.69 12.68 5.53
CA SER A 156 1.06 13.41 6.63
C SER A 156 0.65 12.53 7.82
N PHE A 157 0.31 11.26 7.59
CA PHE A 157 0.00 10.31 8.68
C PHE A 157 1.21 10.01 9.55
N SER A 158 2.43 10.12 9.02
CA SER A 158 3.68 9.95 9.78
C SER A 158 3.80 10.95 10.93
N TRP A 159 3.21 12.15 10.77
CA TRP A 159 3.12 13.16 11.83
C TRP A 159 1.93 12.95 12.77
N ILE A 160 0.78 12.54 12.23
CA ILE A 160 -0.44 12.28 13.01
C ILE A 160 -0.23 11.16 14.02
N ARG A 161 0.55 10.12 13.66
CA ARG A 161 0.81 8.95 14.51
C ARG A 161 1.80 9.19 15.65
N ILE A 162 2.66 10.22 15.57
CA ILE A 162 3.71 10.49 16.57
C ILE A 162 3.22 10.36 18.04
N PRO A 163 2.14 11.00 18.46
CA PRO A 163 1.70 10.90 19.86
C PRO A 163 1.09 9.54 20.23
N PHE A 164 1.06 8.59 19.32
CA PHE A 164 0.45 7.26 19.52
C PHE A 164 1.43 6.10 19.41
N ILE A 165 2.66 6.32 18.93
CA ILE A 165 3.61 5.23 18.65
C ILE A 165 3.91 4.35 19.87
N SER A 166 3.91 4.92 21.08
CA SER A 166 4.14 4.19 22.32
C SER A 166 3.02 3.21 22.73
N TYR A 167 1.84 3.31 22.09
CA TYR A 167 0.74 2.37 22.35
C TYR A 167 0.82 1.12 21.46
N TYR A 168 1.62 1.14 20.40
CA TYR A 168 1.75 0.01 19.48
C TYR A 168 2.83 -0.96 19.91
N THR A 169 2.47 -2.24 20.00
CA THR A 169 3.40 -3.33 20.27
C THR A 169 4.38 -3.51 19.13
N LYS A 170 3.89 -3.40 17.88
CA LYS A 170 4.70 -3.40 16.67
C LYS A 170 4.11 -2.47 15.62
N SER A 171 5.02 -1.77 14.92
CA SER A 171 4.75 -0.91 13.76
C SER A 171 5.30 -1.58 12.53
N VAL A 172 4.43 -2.22 11.74
CA VAL A 172 4.83 -2.86 10.49
C VAL A 172 5.05 -1.82 9.41
N MET A 173 6.19 -1.84 8.78
CA MET A 173 6.52 -1.01 7.61
C MET A 173 6.88 -1.90 6.42
N ILE A 174 6.40 -1.52 5.25
CA ILE A 174 6.51 -2.31 4.01
C ILE A 174 7.74 -1.98 3.17
N SER A 175 8.56 -1.02 3.61
CA SER A 175 9.68 -0.45 2.86
C SER A 175 10.84 -0.13 3.80
N GLU A 176 12.04 -0.63 3.49
CA GLU A 176 13.24 -0.37 4.26
C GLU A 176 13.64 1.11 4.20
N ASN A 177 13.53 1.75 3.03
CA ASN A 177 13.78 3.18 2.89
C ASN A 177 12.82 4.01 3.74
N LYS A 178 11.54 3.62 3.80
CA LYS A 178 10.56 4.31 4.63
C LYS A 178 10.81 4.11 6.12
N ILE A 179 11.39 2.99 6.53
CA ILE A 179 11.87 2.80 7.90
C ILE A 179 12.93 3.85 8.24
N GLN A 180 13.92 4.05 7.37
CA GLN A 180 14.98 5.06 7.58
C GLN A 180 14.42 6.49 7.64
N GLU A 181 13.46 6.83 6.78
CA GLU A 181 12.77 8.12 6.85
C GLU A 181 12.04 8.33 8.18
N HIS A 182 11.38 7.28 8.73
CA HIS A 182 10.71 7.36 10.02
C HIS A 182 11.71 7.44 11.19
N ILE A 183 12.81 6.69 11.14
CA ILE A 183 13.88 6.77 12.15
C ILE A 183 14.47 8.18 12.15
N SER A 184 14.79 8.75 10.98
CA SER A 184 15.27 10.14 10.87
C SER A 184 14.25 11.16 11.38
N GLN A 185 12.94 10.92 11.17
CA GLN A 185 11.89 11.73 11.77
C GLN A 185 11.91 11.63 13.29
N TYR A 186 12.06 10.43 13.84
CA TYR A 186 12.07 10.17 15.28
C TYR A 186 13.26 10.86 15.96
N GLU A 187 14.45 10.76 15.35
CA GLU A 187 15.65 11.44 15.83
C GLU A 187 15.48 12.96 15.88
N LYS A 188 14.93 13.57 14.80
CA LYS A 188 14.70 15.03 14.72
C LYS A 188 13.77 15.57 15.80
N ILE A 189 12.86 14.76 16.32
CA ILE A 189 11.87 15.16 17.34
C ILE A 189 12.11 14.50 18.69
N GLU A 190 13.25 13.82 18.86
CA GLU A 190 13.70 13.20 20.10
C GLU A 190 12.71 12.14 20.63
N VAL A 191 12.26 11.26 19.75
CA VAL A 191 11.49 10.06 20.17
C VAL A 191 12.44 9.12 20.92
N PRO A 192 12.05 8.55 22.07
CA PRO A 192 12.86 7.58 22.79
C PRO A 192 13.29 6.41 21.88
N SER A 193 14.59 6.11 21.85
CA SER A 193 15.20 5.13 20.94
C SER A 193 14.65 3.70 21.08
N ASN A 194 14.19 3.32 22.29
CA ASN A 194 13.56 2.03 22.52
C ASN A 194 12.27 1.84 21.70
N LEU A 195 11.62 2.91 21.24
CA LEU A 195 10.45 2.82 20.36
C LEU A 195 10.82 2.41 18.91
N ASN A 196 12.09 2.52 18.52
CA ASN A 196 12.56 1.99 17.24
C ASN A 196 12.51 0.46 17.20
N GLU A 197 12.62 -0.23 18.34
CA GLU A 197 12.50 -1.69 18.46
C GLU A 197 11.09 -2.21 18.16
N HIS A 198 10.09 -1.32 18.17
CA HIS A 198 8.73 -1.64 17.77
C HIS A 198 8.58 -1.73 16.24
N ILE A 199 9.51 -1.16 15.47
CA ILE A 199 9.47 -1.22 14.01
C ILE A 199 9.77 -2.64 13.54
N THR A 200 8.96 -3.13 12.61
CA THR A 200 9.11 -4.46 12.01
C THR A 200 8.94 -4.33 10.50
N TYR A 201 9.90 -4.84 9.75
CA TYR A 201 9.82 -4.90 8.29
C TYR A 201 9.06 -6.15 7.84
N ILE A 202 7.96 -5.96 7.12
CA ILE A 202 7.26 -7.03 6.39
C ILE A 202 6.93 -6.48 5.02
N PRO A 203 7.61 -6.91 3.97
CA PRO A 203 7.35 -6.42 2.61
C PRO A 203 5.97 -6.85 2.12
N ASN A 204 5.43 -6.10 1.16
CA ASN A 204 4.25 -6.52 0.41
C ASN A 204 4.54 -7.84 -0.33
N ALA A 205 3.47 -8.56 -0.67
CA ALA A 205 3.58 -9.76 -1.47
C ALA A 205 2.59 -9.73 -2.64
N VAL A 206 2.91 -10.53 -3.65
CA VAL A 206 2.04 -10.77 -4.78
C VAL A 206 1.44 -12.18 -4.72
N GLU A 207 0.18 -12.29 -5.14
CA GLU A 207 -0.51 -13.58 -5.20
C GLU A 207 0.14 -14.47 -6.26
N PRO A 208 0.27 -15.78 -6.01
CA PRO A 208 0.81 -16.70 -7.00
C PRO A 208 0.04 -16.62 -8.33
N THR A 209 0.77 -16.58 -9.41
CA THR A 209 0.19 -16.58 -10.76
C THR A 209 0.60 -17.85 -11.49
N ILE A 210 -0.37 -18.47 -12.18
CA ILE A 210 -0.07 -19.57 -13.09
C ILE A 210 0.53 -18.95 -14.35
N ILE A 211 1.79 -19.25 -14.61
CA ILE A 211 2.49 -18.78 -15.80
C ILE A 211 2.52 -19.97 -16.79
N SER A 212 1.78 -19.83 -17.86
CA SER A 212 1.58 -20.92 -18.82
C SER A 212 2.76 -21.14 -19.78
N ALA A 213 3.59 -20.11 -20.03
CA ALA A 213 4.75 -20.19 -20.92
C ALA A 213 5.80 -19.11 -20.60
N GLY A 214 7.01 -19.25 -21.12
CA GLY A 214 8.00 -18.18 -21.20
C GLY A 214 7.51 -17.06 -22.12
N LYS A 215 8.18 -15.89 -22.06
CA LYS A 215 7.89 -14.80 -23.00
C LYS A 215 8.50 -15.08 -24.37
N ASP A 216 7.75 -14.73 -25.40
CA ASP A 216 8.28 -14.74 -26.77
C ASP A 216 8.96 -13.38 -27.05
N TRP A 217 10.28 -13.38 -27.18
CA TRP A 217 11.07 -12.16 -27.35
C TRP A 217 11.18 -11.79 -28.83
N VAL A 218 10.03 -11.62 -29.49
CA VAL A 218 9.89 -11.17 -30.88
C VAL A 218 9.32 -9.74 -30.91
N ALA A 219 9.99 -8.87 -31.67
CA ALA A 219 9.53 -7.49 -31.85
C ALA A 219 8.19 -7.42 -32.65
N PRO A 220 7.32 -6.43 -32.41
CA PRO A 220 7.52 -5.33 -31.49
C PRO A 220 7.32 -5.74 -30.02
N PHE A 221 8.16 -5.21 -29.15
CA PHE A 221 8.08 -5.47 -27.71
C PHE A 221 7.01 -4.61 -27.05
N LYS A 222 6.18 -5.20 -26.20
CA LYS A 222 5.10 -4.50 -25.49
C LYS A 222 5.60 -3.96 -24.16
N ILE A 223 5.44 -2.65 -23.95
CA ILE A 223 5.69 -1.94 -22.71
C ILE A 223 4.36 -1.53 -22.11
N ILE A 224 4.07 -1.91 -20.87
CA ILE A 224 2.85 -1.49 -20.18
C ILE A 224 3.16 -0.51 -19.06
N TYR A 225 2.31 0.48 -18.92
CA TYR A 225 2.13 1.27 -17.71
C TYR A 225 0.87 0.79 -17.00
N VAL A 226 0.95 0.55 -15.69
CA VAL A 226 -0.21 0.20 -14.86
C VAL A 226 -0.25 1.09 -13.64
N GLY A 227 -1.29 1.90 -13.49
CA GLY A 227 -1.42 2.78 -12.34
C GLY A 227 -2.45 3.89 -12.52
N ARG A 228 -2.67 4.64 -11.44
CA ARG A 228 -3.51 5.84 -11.47
C ARG A 228 -2.82 6.95 -12.28
N GLY A 229 -3.60 7.82 -12.89
CA GLY A 229 -3.13 9.14 -13.30
C GLY A 229 -2.92 10.01 -12.07
N SER A 230 -1.68 10.44 -11.83
CA SER A 230 -1.33 11.38 -10.76
C SER A 230 0.02 12.02 -11.03
N ALA A 231 0.27 13.20 -10.44
CA ALA A 231 1.48 13.98 -10.74
C ALA A 231 2.75 13.20 -10.45
N GLU A 232 2.80 12.46 -9.34
CA GLU A 232 3.96 11.66 -8.96
C GLU A 232 4.28 10.50 -9.91
N LYS A 233 3.32 10.09 -10.77
CA LYS A 233 3.52 9.01 -11.75
C LYS A 233 4.16 9.46 -13.05
N ARG A 234 4.29 10.77 -13.27
CA ARG A 234 4.94 11.38 -14.45
C ARG A 234 4.42 10.81 -15.79
N ILE A 235 3.11 10.65 -15.93
CA ILE A 235 2.50 10.16 -17.16
C ILE A 235 2.96 10.94 -18.40
N PRO A 236 3.04 12.29 -18.39
CA PRO A 236 3.54 13.07 -19.52
C PRO A 236 4.95 12.66 -19.97
N SER A 237 5.84 12.30 -19.04
CA SER A 237 7.20 11.83 -19.37
C SER A 237 7.16 10.48 -20.11
N ILE A 238 6.30 9.54 -19.68
CA ILE A 238 6.14 8.24 -20.36
C ILE A 238 5.57 8.44 -21.75
N VAL A 239 4.62 9.35 -21.94
CA VAL A 239 4.08 9.70 -23.25
C VAL A 239 5.13 10.33 -24.15
N ALA A 240 5.97 11.22 -23.63
CA ALA A 240 7.09 11.81 -24.39
C ALA A 240 8.07 10.73 -24.87
N ILE A 241 8.36 9.73 -24.04
CA ILE A 241 9.19 8.58 -24.41
C ILE A 241 8.52 7.76 -25.53
N ALA A 242 7.22 7.45 -25.39
CA ALA A 242 6.47 6.69 -26.41
C ALA A 242 6.48 7.40 -27.76
N LYS A 243 6.32 8.73 -27.80
CA LYS A 243 6.44 9.53 -29.04
C LYS A 243 7.84 9.46 -29.63
N LYS A 244 8.87 9.65 -28.79
CA LYS A 244 10.26 9.60 -29.22
C LYS A 244 10.66 8.21 -29.77
N VAL A 245 10.16 7.14 -29.15
CA VAL A 245 10.31 5.75 -29.64
C VAL A 245 9.69 5.57 -31.01
N LYS A 246 8.47 6.06 -31.22
CA LYS A 246 7.75 6.03 -32.51
C LYS A 246 8.49 6.81 -33.61
N GLU A 247 8.93 8.03 -33.28
CA GLU A 247 9.69 8.90 -34.22
C GLU A 247 11.01 8.24 -34.66
N ASN A 248 11.70 7.54 -33.75
CA ASN A 248 12.97 6.86 -34.03
C ASN A 248 12.78 5.39 -34.52
N LYS A 249 11.54 4.96 -34.75
CA LYS A 249 11.19 3.63 -35.24
C LYS A 249 11.78 2.46 -34.42
N LEU A 250 11.91 2.68 -33.10
CA LEU A 250 12.29 1.59 -32.20
C LEU A 250 11.16 0.56 -32.09
N PRO A 251 11.47 -0.73 -31.91
CA PRO A 251 10.49 -1.81 -31.96
C PRO A 251 9.70 -1.99 -30.65
N PHE A 252 9.08 -0.92 -30.16
CA PHE A 252 8.28 -0.95 -28.93
C PHE A 252 6.88 -0.39 -29.14
N GLU A 253 5.91 -1.01 -28.49
CA GLU A 253 4.51 -0.56 -28.39
C GLU A 253 4.17 -0.30 -26.94
N PHE A 254 3.50 0.84 -26.68
CA PHE A 254 3.10 1.24 -25.33
C PHE A 254 1.61 1.03 -25.13
N GLU A 255 1.24 0.45 -23.97
CA GLU A 255 -0.13 0.37 -23.49
C GLU A 255 -0.23 0.99 -22.10
N PHE A 256 -1.24 1.85 -21.89
CA PHE A 256 -1.51 2.51 -20.63
C PHE A 256 -2.77 1.91 -20.00
N ILE A 257 -2.65 1.43 -18.76
CA ILE A 257 -3.73 0.82 -17.99
C ILE A 257 -3.96 1.65 -16.73
N GLY A 258 -5.17 2.22 -16.60
CA GLY A 258 -5.57 3.08 -15.50
C GLY A 258 -6.28 4.36 -15.98
N ASP A 259 -6.55 5.28 -15.07
CA ASP A 259 -7.23 6.56 -15.31
C ASP A 259 -6.25 7.67 -15.77
N VAL A 260 -5.36 7.34 -16.72
CA VAL A 260 -4.26 8.22 -17.14
C VAL A 260 -4.73 9.45 -17.94
N GLU A 261 -5.90 9.36 -18.58
CA GLU A 261 -6.45 10.41 -19.42
C GLU A 261 -6.62 11.76 -18.69
N THR A 262 -6.88 11.72 -17.39
CA THR A 262 -7.02 12.91 -16.54
C THR A 262 -5.74 13.75 -16.44
N TYR A 263 -4.59 13.16 -16.79
CA TYR A 263 -3.26 13.79 -16.77
C TYR A 263 -2.67 14.05 -18.15
N LEU A 264 -3.49 13.92 -19.20
CA LEU A 264 -3.11 14.12 -20.58
C LEU A 264 -4.01 15.19 -21.23
N THR A 265 -3.45 15.92 -22.19
CA THR A 265 -4.27 16.74 -23.10
C THR A 265 -4.96 15.83 -24.12
N ALA A 266 -6.09 16.27 -24.69
CA ALA A 266 -6.79 15.51 -25.72
C ALA A 266 -5.90 15.16 -26.92
N ASP A 267 -4.98 16.04 -27.32
CA ASP A 267 -4.02 15.78 -28.39
C ASP A 267 -2.94 14.78 -27.99
N ALA A 268 -2.55 14.74 -26.71
CA ALA A 268 -1.54 13.79 -26.24
C ALA A 268 -2.08 12.36 -26.13
N SER A 269 -3.38 12.19 -25.86
CA SER A 269 -4.03 10.88 -25.73
C SER A 269 -4.43 10.23 -27.06
N LYS A 270 -4.55 11.03 -28.14
CA LYS A 270 -5.15 10.63 -29.42
C LYS A 270 -4.48 9.43 -30.09
N ASP A 271 -3.17 9.30 -29.94
CA ASP A 271 -2.34 8.24 -30.57
C ASP A 271 -1.88 7.18 -29.57
N LEU A 272 -2.40 7.18 -28.35
CA LEU A 272 -2.01 6.26 -27.30
C LEU A 272 -2.98 5.08 -27.20
N ASN A 273 -2.44 3.90 -26.95
CA ASN A 273 -3.23 2.74 -26.58
C ASN A 273 -3.55 2.80 -25.08
N ILE A 274 -4.76 3.31 -24.74
CA ILE A 274 -5.24 3.44 -23.35
C ILE A 274 -6.37 2.45 -23.13
N SER A 275 -6.17 1.49 -22.25
CA SER A 275 -7.14 0.45 -21.89
C SER A 275 -8.08 0.86 -20.74
N GLY A 276 -7.91 2.06 -20.17
CA GLY A 276 -8.69 2.50 -19.02
C GLY A 276 -8.43 1.66 -17.76
N MET A 277 -9.33 1.77 -16.78
CA MET A 277 -9.22 1.01 -15.52
C MET A 277 -9.62 -0.47 -15.71
N ILE A 278 -8.72 -1.38 -15.43
CA ILE A 278 -8.98 -2.83 -15.42
C ILE A 278 -9.09 -3.31 -13.99
N ASN A 279 -10.32 -3.65 -13.57
CA ASN A 279 -10.62 -4.16 -12.22
C ASN A 279 -10.58 -5.69 -12.14
N ASP A 280 -10.72 -6.37 -13.27
CA ASP A 280 -10.67 -7.82 -13.33
C ASP A 280 -9.22 -8.30 -13.24
N LYS A 281 -8.94 -9.10 -12.19
CA LYS A 281 -7.60 -9.63 -11.91
C LYS A 281 -7.09 -10.56 -13.02
N VAL A 282 -7.99 -11.33 -13.64
CA VAL A 282 -7.62 -12.27 -14.71
C VAL A 282 -7.20 -11.48 -15.96
N ILE A 283 -7.99 -10.47 -16.33
CA ILE A 283 -7.70 -9.61 -17.47
C ILE A 283 -6.37 -8.87 -17.25
N LEU A 284 -6.18 -8.27 -16.07
CA LEU A 284 -4.93 -7.55 -15.75
C LEU A 284 -3.71 -8.50 -15.78
N ASN A 285 -3.87 -9.71 -15.22
CA ASN A 285 -2.81 -10.71 -15.25
C ASN A 285 -2.45 -11.13 -16.67
N ASN A 286 -3.45 -11.32 -17.55
CA ASN A 286 -3.21 -11.61 -18.97
C ASN A 286 -2.45 -10.46 -19.67
N LYS A 287 -2.73 -9.20 -19.29
CA LYS A 287 -1.95 -8.05 -19.79
C LYS A 287 -0.50 -8.11 -19.35
N TYR A 288 -0.21 -8.43 -18.07
CA TYR A 288 1.17 -8.64 -17.62
C TYR A 288 1.85 -9.81 -18.34
N GLN A 289 1.14 -10.92 -18.56
CA GLN A 289 1.71 -12.06 -19.29
C GLN A 289 2.04 -11.72 -20.75
N ALA A 290 1.21 -10.92 -21.41
CA ALA A 290 1.41 -10.50 -22.80
C ALA A 290 2.47 -9.39 -22.95
N ALA A 291 2.77 -8.63 -21.90
CA ALA A 291 3.73 -7.54 -21.94
C ALA A 291 5.17 -8.05 -21.72
N HIS A 292 6.14 -7.40 -22.33
CA HIS A 292 7.57 -7.68 -22.18
C HIS A 292 8.19 -6.83 -21.06
N PHE A 293 7.74 -5.59 -20.95
CA PHE A 293 8.27 -4.61 -19.99
C PHE A 293 7.14 -3.95 -19.22
N ILE A 294 7.45 -3.54 -17.99
CA ILE A 294 6.65 -2.57 -17.25
C ILE A 294 7.45 -1.28 -17.07
N ILE A 295 6.83 -0.13 -17.34
CA ILE A 295 7.44 1.17 -17.14
C ILE A 295 6.75 1.91 -15.99
N LEU A 296 7.54 2.43 -15.02
CA LEU A 296 7.04 3.24 -13.92
C LEU A 296 8.08 4.30 -13.54
N LEU A 297 7.89 5.55 -14.00
CA LEU A 297 8.84 6.65 -13.81
C LEU A 297 8.44 7.59 -12.67
N SER A 298 7.88 7.04 -11.61
CA SER A 298 7.36 7.81 -10.47
C SER A 298 8.45 8.63 -9.79
N SER A 299 8.07 9.82 -9.28
CA SER A 299 8.95 10.66 -8.46
C SER A 299 9.08 10.17 -7.02
N THR A 300 8.09 9.39 -6.54
CA THR A 300 8.09 8.79 -5.20
C THR A 300 7.26 7.51 -5.19
N GLU A 301 7.77 6.51 -4.49
CA GLU A 301 7.10 5.23 -4.21
C GLU A 301 7.51 4.72 -2.83
N GLY A 302 6.77 3.73 -2.32
CA GLY A 302 7.29 2.82 -1.31
C GLY A 302 7.83 1.56 -2.01
N MET A 303 6.95 0.55 -2.16
CA MET A 303 7.16 -0.64 -2.99
C MET A 303 5.90 -0.84 -3.83
N PRO A 304 5.92 -0.46 -5.12
CA PRO A 304 4.73 -0.50 -5.99
C PRO A 304 4.35 -1.93 -6.36
N LEU A 305 3.15 -2.37 -5.95
CA LEU A 305 2.65 -3.72 -6.22
C LEU A 305 2.60 -4.05 -7.71
N VAL A 306 2.23 -3.08 -8.54
CA VAL A 306 2.13 -3.28 -10.01
C VAL A 306 3.46 -3.71 -10.64
N VAL A 307 4.59 -3.24 -10.09
CA VAL A 307 5.93 -3.65 -10.54
C VAL A 307 6.20 -5.09 -10.09
N LEU A 308 5.90 -5.44 -8.83
CA LEU A 308 6.07 -6.82 -8.34
C LEU A 308 5.18 -7.81 -9.11
N GLU A 309 3.93 -7.44 -9.41
CA GLU A 309 2.98 -8.23 -10.21
C GLU A 309 3.49 -8.45 -11.64
N ALA A 310 3.99 -7.41 -12.28
CA ALA A 310 4.57 -7.50 -13.63
C ALA A 310 5.84 -8.36 -13.63
N MET A 311 6.76 -8.16 -12.69
CA MET A 311 7.97 -8.97 -12.54
C MET A 311 7.65 -10.44 -12.32
N GLN A 312 6.65 -10.77 -11.48
CA GLN A 312 6.19 -12.15 -11.30
C GLN A 312 5.73 -12.79 -12.61
N ASN A 313 5.15 -12.01 -13.51
CA ASN A 313 4.74 -12.43 -14.84
C ASN A 313 5.87 -12.36 -15.89
N GLY A 314 7.11 -12.11 -15.45
CA GLY A 314 8.29 -12.06 -16.30
C GLY A 314 8.46 -10.77 -17.11
N CYS A 315 7.73 -9.69 -16.76
CA CYS A 315 8.04 -8.38 -17.32
C CYS A 315 9.37 -7.88 -16.76
N ILE A 316 10.19 -7.31 -17.62
CA ILE A 316 11.42 -6.62 -17.23
C ILE A 316 11.02 -5.20 -16.78
N PRO A 317 11.29 -4.78 -15.53
CA PRO A 317 10.94 -3.45 -15.07
C PRO A 317 11.90 -2.37 -15.60
N ILE A 318 11.34 -1.24 -16.01
CA ILE A 318 12.04 0.01 -16.35
C ILE A 318 11.49 1.07 -15.40
N VAL A 319 12.22 1.41 -14.36
CA VAL A 319 11.70 2.20 -13.26
C VAL A 319 12.69 3.22 -12.72
N THR A 320 12.19 4.31 -12.15
CA THR A 320 13.04 5.28 -11.45
C THR A 320 13.56 4.74 -10.12
N LYS A 321 14.76 5.21 -9.70
CA LYS A 321 15.39 4.90 -8.41
C LYS A 321 14.66 5.58 -7.26
N VAL A 322 13.49 5.06 -6.89
CA VAL A 322 12.66 5.59 -5.79
C VAL A 322 12.21 4.48 -4.85
N GLY A 323 11.98 4.82 -3.59
CA GLY A 323 11.55 3.86 -2.58
C GLY A 323 12.49 2.66 -2.48
N ASP A 324 11.91 1.46 -2.38
CA ASP A 324 12.68 0.21 -2.29
C ASP A 324 13.00 -0.42 -3.66
N LEU A 325 12.63 0.22 -4.77
CA LEU A 325 12.92 -0.30 -6.11
C LEU A 325 14.41 -0.62 -6.33
N PRO A 326 15.38 0.21 -5.86
CA PRO A 326 16.81 -0.10 -5.98
C PRO A 326 17.27 -1.32 -5.16
N LEU A 327 16.50 -1.78 -4.18
CA LEU A 327 16.79 -2.99 -3.39
C LEU A 327 16.31 -4.28 -4.09
N VAL A 328 15.46 -4.15 -5.08
CA VAL A 328 14.81 -5.25 -5.81
C VAL A 328 15.30 -5.34 -7.25
N ILE A 329 15.55 -4.20 -7.88
CA ILE A 329 15.88 -4.10 -9.28
C ILE A 329 17.35 -3.72 -9.43
N ASN A 330 18.04 -4.45 -10.30
CA ASN A 330 19.43 -4.21 -10.67
C ASN A 330 19.65 -4.60 -12.14
N LYS A 331 20.88 -4.50 -12.64
CA LYS A 331 21.24 -4.77 -14.03
C LYS A 331 20.97 -6.21 -14.49
N GLU A 332 20.76 -7.15 -13.55
CA GLU A 332 20.51 -8.56 -13.86
C GLU A 332 19.02 -8.87 -14.06
N ASN A 333 18.11 -7.98 -13.64
CA ASN A 333 16.67 -8.23 -13.66
C ASN A 333 15.80 -7.05 -14.11
N GLY A 334 16.41 -5.90 -14.46
CA GLY A 334 15.66 -4.72 -14.92
C GLY A 334 16.54 -3.50 -15.12
N VAL A 335 15.89 -2.36 -15.34
CA VAL A 335 16.53 -1.07 -15.61
C VAL A 335 16.13 -0.05 -14.54
N LEU A 336 17.13 0.57 -13.91
CA LEU A 336 16.96 1.66 -12.98
C LEU A 336 17.34 2.99 -13.63
N ILE A 337 16.40 3.93 -13.65
CA ILE A 337 16.53 5.27 -14.21
C ILE A 337 16.73 6.27 -13.05
N GLU A 338 17.58 7.26 -13.22
CA GLU A 338 17.77 8.30 -12.19
C GLU A 338 16.47 9.08 -11.96
N ASN A 339 16.18 9.37 -10.69
CA ASN A 339 14.99 10.15 -10.33
C ASN A 339 15.22 11.64 -10.56
N ASN A 340 15.40 12.04 -11.81
CA ASN A 340 15.63 13.42 -12.21
C ASN A 340 14.63 13.85 -13.28
N GLU A 341 13.84 14.88 -12.99
CA GLU A 341 12.77 15.39 -13.85
C GLU A 341 13.28 15.82 -15.25
N THR A 342 14.50 16.36 -15.31
CA THR A 342 15.06 16.90 -16.57
C THR A 342 15.69 15.85 -17.45
N THR A 343 16.16 14.73 -16.89
CA THR A 343 16.91 13.69 -17.64
C THR A 343 16.12 12.41 -17.84
N VAL A 344 15.07 12.18 -17.07
CA VAL A 344 14.32 10.90 -17.04
C VAL A 344 13.85 10.45 -18.41
N VAL A 345 13.40 11.36 -19.28
CA VAL A 345 12.93 11.05 -20.65
C VAL A 345 14.09 10.61 -21.54
N GLN A 346 15.18 11.36 -21.49
CA GLN A 346 16.34 11.06 -22.33
C GLN A 346 17.02 9.76 -21.90
N GLU A 347 17.27 9.59 -20.62
CA GLU A 347 17.89 8.40 -20.05
C GLU A 347 17.06 7.13 -20.35
N THR A 348 15.73 7.21 -20.15
CA THR A 348 14.85 6.07 -20.47
C THR A 348 14.87 5.74 -21.96
N PHE A 349 14.89 6.74 -22.84
CA PHE A 349 14.98 6.52 -24.28
C PHE A 349 16.30 5.83 -24.67
N GLU A 350 17.43 6.26 -24.08
CA GLU A 350 18.74 5.64 -24.30
C GLU A 350 18.75 4.17 -23.87
N GLN A 351 18.18 3.86 -22.70
CA GLN A 351 18.04 2.49 -22.22
C GLN A 351 17.14 1.64 -23.14
N LEU A 352 16.05 2.19 -23.66
CA LEU A 352 15.22 1.48 -24.65
C LEU A 352 15.96 1.22 -25.95
N ASN A 353 16.81 2.13 -26.40
CA ASN A 353 17.64 1.92 -27.58
C ASN A 353 18.70 0.81 -27.36
N GLU A 354 19.28 0.73 -26.17
CA GLU A 354 20.17 -0.39 -25.79
C GLU A 354 19.39 -1.73 -25.78
N ILE A 355 18.20 -1.75 -25.16
CA ILE A 355 17.35 -2.96 -25.09
C ILE A 355 16.94 -3.43 -26.49
N ALA A 356 16.63 -2.53 -27.42
CA ALA A 356 16.24 -2.86 -28.78
C ALA A 356 17.34 -3.66 -29.54
N ASN A 357 18.60 -3.55 -29.11
CA ASN A 357 19.75 -4.25 -29.68
C ASN A 357 20.19 -5.50 -28.91
N MET A 358 19.47 -5.86 -27.82
CA MET A 358 19.77 -7.06 -27.03
C MET A 358 19.32 -8.34 -27.78
N HIS A 359 20.08 -9.40 -27.61
CA HIS A 359 19.66 -10.74 -28.06
C HIS A 359 18.53 -11.29 -27.18
N SER A 360 17.67 -12.12 -27.75
CA SER A 360 16.55 -12.78 -27.06
C SER A 360 16.97 -13.53 -25.78
N ASP A 361 18.13 -14.17 -25.77
CA ASP A 361 18.68 -14.89 -24.62
C ASP A 361 18.98 -13.95 -23.44
N GLN A 362 19.49 -12.75 -23.72
CA GLN A 362 19.74 -11.73 -22.69
C GLN A 362 18.43 -11.25 -22.06
N LEU A 363 17.43 -10.94 -22.91
CA LEU A 363 16.10 -10.54 -22.47
C LEU A 363 15.41 -11.64 -21.65
N ASN A 364 15.54 -12.89 -22.09
CA ASN A 364 15.00 -14.04 -21.37
C ASN A 364 15.67 -14.22 -20.00
N SER A 365 16.98 -14.01 -19.90
CA SER A 365 17.72 -14.06 -18.62
C SER A 365 17.24 -12.96 -17.66
N LEU A 366 17.08 -11.72 -18.13
CA LEU A 366 16.55 -10.62 -17.33
C LEU A 366 15.13 -10.94 -16.81
N SER A 367 14.27 -11.45 -17.68
CA SER A 367 12.90 -11.87 -17.35
C SER A 367 12.87 -12.97 -16.28
N LEU A 368 13.69 -14.00 -16.43
CA LEU A 368 13.79 -15.10 -15.48
C LEU A 368 14.30 -14.62 -14.11
N ASN A 369 15.32 -13.78 -14.09
CA ASN A 369 15.86 -13.20 -12.86
C ASN A 369 14.83 -12.29 -12.18
N SER A 370 14.05 -11.52 -12.95
CA SER A 370 12.94 -10.72 -12.47
C SER A 370 11.91 -11.59 -11.71
N ARG A 371 11.48 -12.70 -12.31
CA ARG A 371 10.56 -13.67 -11.70
C ARG A 371 11.15 -14.32 -10.44
N ASN A 372 12.39 -14.77 -10.49
CA ASN A 372 13.06 -15.42 -9.36
C ASN A 372 13.19 -14.48 -8.14
N MET A 373 13.46 -13.19 -8.38
CA MET A 373 13.49 -12.19 -7.32
C MET A 373 12.16 -12.14 -6.56
N ILE A 374 11.03 -12.13 -7.29
CA ILE A 374 9.70 -12.08 -6.68
C ILE A 374 9.37 -13.37 -5.94
N ALA A 375 9.62 -14.52 -6.54
CA ALA A 375 9.36 -15.82 -5.92
C ALA A 375 10.11 -15.99 -4.58
N ASN A 376 11.33 -15.48 -4.50
CA ASN A 376 12.19 -15.62 -3.32
C ASN A 376 11.87 -14.63 -2.20
N LYS A 377 11.51 -13.37 -2.51
CA LYS A 377 11.38 -12.30 -1.51
C LYS A 377 9.95 -11.81 -1.26
N TYR A 378 9.07 -11.93 -2.25
CA TYR A 378 7.74 -11.29 -2.23
C TYR A 378 6.59 -12.28 -2.38
N SER A 379 6.80 -13.54 -1.98
CA SER A 379 5.79 -14.59 -2.05
C SER A 379 4.73 -14.44 -0.95
N MET A 380 3.48 -14.79 -1.28
CA MET A 380 2.38 -14.85 -0.31
C MET A 380 2.64 -15.81 0.85
N THR A 381 3.41 -16.88 0.63
CA THR A 381 3.78 -17.82 1.70
C THR A 381 4.62 -17.15 2.77
N GLN A 382 5.65 -16.38 2.37
CA GLN A 382 6.51 -15.64 3.29
C GLN A 382 5.72 -14.54 4.00
N PHE A 383 4.90 -13.78 3.26
CA PHE A 383 4.02 -12.75 3.81
C PHE A 383 3.09 -13.34 4.88
N ALA A 384 2.39 -14.41 4.54
CA ALA A 384 1.47 -15.08 5.47
C ALA A 384 2.18 -15.58 6.73
N SER A 385 3.37 -16.21 6.58
CA SER A 385 4.18 -16.67 7.71
C SER A 385 4.55 -15.52 8.65
N ASN A 386 5.04 -14.39 8.09
CA ASN A 386 5.44 -13.22 8.87
C ASN A 386 4.27 -12.60 9.64
N TYR A 387 3.12 -12.39 8.97
CA TYR A 387 1.94 -11.83 9.64
C TYR A 387 1.30 -12.79 10.64
N LYS A 388 1.23 -14.09 10.35
CA LYS A 388 0.73 -15.08 11.32
C LYS A 388 1.58 -15.10 12.58
N LYS A 389 2.91 -15.08 12.44
CA LYS A 389 3.83 -14.97 13.57
C LYS A 389 3.62 -13.68 14.35
N LEU A 390 3.50 -12.54 13.66
CA LEU A 390 3.26 -11.22 14.27
C LEU A 390 1.98 -11.18 15.08
N LEU A 391 0.89 -11.68 14.50
CA LEU A 391 -0.45 -11.62 15.08
C LEU A 391 -0.72 -12.82 16.05
N ALA A 392 0.15 -13.82 16.07
CA ALA A 392 -0.01 -15.09 16.80
C ALA A 392 -1.36 -15.75 16.46
N ILE A 393 -1.56 -16.06 15.17
CA ILE A 393 -2.74 -16.74 14.60
C ILE A 393 -2.30 -17.93 13.72
#